data_0181f439bca20405fa9e8863720142ae
#
_entry.id   0181f439bca20405fa9e8863720142ae
#
_cell.length_a   1.000
_cell.length_b   1.000
_cell.length_c   1.000
_cell.angle_alpha   90.00
_cell.angle_beta   90.00
_cell.angle_gamma   90.00
#
_symmetry.space_group_name_H-M   'P 1'
#
loop_
_entity.id
_entity.type
_entity.pdbx_description
1 polymer ?
#
loop_
_entity_poly.entity_id
_entity_poly.type
_entity_poly.pdbx_seq_one_letter_code
_entity_poly.pdbx_strand_id
1 'polypeptide(L)'
;LIDEFMPLFTSKYFNICADETFDLGKGKSAGLAETKGTQRMYLDFVKELCGYVVSKGKIPMFWGDIICAFPEAVQELPKETICLNWGYDADWPEDSTRKLSEAGARLYNCPGVSGWDQLVNQIRVSYENISRMCHYAVDYHADGILNTDWGDCGHINHPDFSLVGMIYGAAFSWNPEIPAFDEINRQISRVAYGDVSETLVSVLAKISVSWKFTWRNAVDRLEQLREVPLYSMEVYRNAAEQLEEIKGELYASVSHLPVEQKKQIHAYLIALQGMILL
;
A
#
# COMPACT_ATOMS: atom_id res chain seq x y z
N LEU A 1 21.06 16.32 6.02
CA LEU A 1 20.36 15.04 5.70
C LEU A 1 20.45 14.73 4.21
N ILE A 2 19.85 15.55 3.30
CA ILE A 2 19.79 15.23 1.85
C ILE A 2 21.20 15.04 1.28
N ASP A 3 22.15 15.91 1.59
CA ASP A 3 23.55 15.80 1.14
C ASP A 3 24.30 14.57 1.66
N GLU A 4 23.87 14.04 2.78
CA GLU A 4 24.46 12.83 3.38
C GLU A 4 23.86 11.56 2.79
N PHE A 5 22.54 11.55 2.57
CA PHE A 5 21.81 10.38 2.07
C PHE A 5 21.89 10.22 0.54
N MET A 6 21.73 11.31 -0.20
CA MET A 6 21.65 11.26 -1.65
C MET A 6 22.84 10.55 -2.34
N PRO A 7 24.10 10.76 -1.91
CA PRO A 7 25.26 10.10 -2.51
C PRO A 7 25.30 8.58 -2.27
N LEU A 8 24.56 8.06 -1.30
CA LEU A 8 24.52 6.63 -1.00
C LEU A 8 23.73 5.82 -2.05
N PHE A 9 22.96 6.50 -2.90
CA PHE A 9 22.11 5.86 -3.90
C PHE A 9 22.59 6.19 -5.32
N THR A 10 22.72 5.16 -6.14
CA THR A 10 23.04 5.29 -7.57
C THR A 10 21.84 5.74 -8.40
N SER A 11 20.62 5.54 -7.88
CA SER A 11 19.35 5.99 -8.52
C SER A 11 19.40 7.49 -8.81
N LYS A 12 18.88 7.89 -9.95
CA LYS A 12 18.63 9.29 -10.30
C LYS A 12 17.36 9.87 -9.64
N TYR A 13 16.50 9.06 -9.07
CA TYR A 13 15.30 9.48 -8.35
C TYR A 13 15.61 9.67 -6.87
N PHE A 14 15.01 10.70 -6.28
CA PHE A 14 15.13 10.98 -4.84
C PHE A 14 13.78 11.44 -4.29
N ASN A 15 13.19 10.65 -3.38
CA ASN A 15 11.91 10.98 -2.74
C ASN A 15 12.16 11.85 -1.50
N ILE A 16 11.53 13.04 -1.47
CA ILE A 16 11.55 13.97 -0.35
C ILE A 16 10.40 13.75 0.64
N CYS A 17 9.56 12.74 0.42
CA CYS A 17 8.33 12.44 1.18
C CYS A 17 7.31 13.58 1.09
N ALA A 18 7.11 14.37 2.15
CA ALA A 18 6.22 15.54 2.21
C ALA A 18 4.72 15.22 2.25
N ASP A 19 4.36 14.03 2.70
CA ASP A 19 3.00 13.55 2.96
C ASP A 19 2.52 13.93 4.37
N GLU A 20 1.20 13.83 4.58
CA GLU A 20 0.53 13.84 5.88
C GLU A 20 0.97 15.00 6.82
N THR A 21 1.12 16.20 6.28
CA THR A 21 1.63 17.37 7.03
C THR A 21 0.60 17.96 8.00
N PHE A 22 0.05 17.11 8.91
CA PHE A 22 -1.04 17.47 9.83
C PHE A 22 -0.71 18.62 10.81
N ASP A 23 0.57 18.85 11.09
CA ASP A 23 1.03 19.89 12.01
C ASP A 23 1.41 21.21 11.31
N LEU A 24 1.35 21.24 9.99
CA LEU A 24 1.65 22.44 9.22
C LEU A 24 0.69 23.58 9.58
N GLY A 25 1.23 24.71 9.91
CA GLY A 25 0.44 25.89 10.34
C GLY A 25 -0.04 25.83 11.79
N LYS A 26 0.44 24.85 12.58
CA LYS A 26 0.19 24.78 14.02
C LYS A 26 1.43 25.16 14.84
N GLY A 27 1.26 25.36 16.13
CA GLY A 27 2.36 25.68 17.04
C GLY A 27 3.14 26.93 16.60
N LYS A 28 4.44 26.84 16.44
CA LYS A 28 5.31 27.97 16.08
C LYS A 28 5.03 28.56 14.70
N SER A 29 4.45 27.80 13.79
CA SER A 29 4.15 28.25 12.43
C SER A 29 2.73 28.82 12.27
N ALA A 30 1.91 28.86 13.33
CA ALA A 30 0.53 29.32 13.27
C ALA A 30 0.41 30.77 12.76
N GLY A 31 1.21 31.72 13.28
CA GLY A 31 1.17 33.11 12.80
C GLY A 31 1.57 33.28 11.34
N LEU A 32 2.45 32.41 10.82
CA LEU A 32 2.76 32.41 9.39
C LEU A 32 1.60 31.86 8.57
N ALA A 33 0.91 30.82 9.08
CA ALA A 33 -0.24 30.24 8.41
C ALA A 33 -1.43 31.22 8.31
N GLU A 34 -1.64 32.07 9.31
CA GLU A 34 -2.67 33.13 9.28
C GLU A 34 -2.44 34.13 8.16
N THR A 35 -1.18 34.44 7.85
CA THR A 35 -0.82 35.44 6.84
C THR A 35 -0.61 34.88 5.46
N LYS A 36 -0.05 33.68 5.34
CA LYS A 36 0.39 33.06 4.08
C LYS A 36 -0.53 31.95 3.59
N GLY A 37 -1.24 31.31 4.51
CA GLY A 37 -2.01 30.10 4.26
C GLY A 37 -1.14 28.82 4.22
N THR A 38 -1.70 27.71 4.72
CA THR A 38 -0.98 26.43 4.82
C THR A 38 -0.59 25.86 3.44
N GLN A 39 -1.46 25.98 2.44
CA GLN A 39 -1.16 25.51 1.07
C GLN A 39 0.08 26.19 0.49
N ARG A 40 0.19 27.52 0.66
CA ARG A 40 1.36 28.27 0.17
C ARG A 40 2.62 27.93 0.96
N MET A 41 2.51 27.72 2.27
CA MET A 41 3.63 27.27 3.10
C MET A 41 4.15 25.91 2.63
N TYR A 42 3.25 24.96 2.40
CA TYR A 42 3.58 23.64 1.87
C TYR A 42 4.29 23.74 0.51
N LEU A 43 3.67 24.44 -0.43
CA LEU A 43 4.17 24.55 -1.78
C LEU A 43 5.57 25.18 -1.85
N ASP A 44 5.79 26.29 -1.10
CA ASP A 44 7.09 26.96 -1.09
C ASP A 44 8.20 26.04 -0.56
N PHE A 45 7.91 25.26 0.48
CA PHE A 45 8.86 24.34 1.06
C PHE A 45 9.17 23.15 0.12
N VAL A 46 8.13 22.53 -0.44
CA VAL A 46 8.31 21.45 -1.42
C VAL A 46 9.06 21.92 -2.65
N LYS A 47 8.72 23.11 -3.16
CA LYS A 47 9.41 23.73 -4.30
C LYS A 47 10.90 23.97 -4.03
N GLU A 48 11.26 24.45 -2.85
CA GLU A 48 12.63 24.66 -2.43
C GLU A 48 13.40 23.33 -2.39
N LEU A 49 12.83 22.30 -1.77
CA LEU A 49 13.45 20.97 -1.68
C LEU A 49 13.59 20.31 -3.05
N CYS A 50 12.54 20.36 -3.90
CA CYS A 50 12.61 19.83 -5.26
C CYS A 50 13.67 20.56 -6.09
N GLY A 51 13.74 21.89 -6.02
CA GLY A 51 14.79 22.68 -6.67
C GLY A 51 16.19 22.31 -6.20
N TYR A 52 16.34 22.05 -4.89
CA TYR A 52 17.59 21.58 -4.33
C TYR A 52 18.00 20.20 -4.87
N VAL A 53 17.08 19.24 -4.92
CA VAL A 53 17.32 17.90 -5.49
C VAL A 53 17.74 17.99 -6.95
N VAL A 54 17.06 18.84 -7.75
CA VAL A 54 17.41 19.08 -9.16
C VAL A 54 18.83 19.68 -9.28
N SER A 55 19.19 20.63 -8.41
CA SER A 55 20.53 21.25 -8.41
C SER A 55 21.67 20.23 -8.16
N LYS A 56 21.35 19.08 -7.56
CA LYS A 56 22.26 17.94 -7.35
C LYS A 56 22.23 16.92 -8.50
N GLY A 57 21.52 17.19 -9.58
CA GLY A 57 21.41 16.31 -10.75
C GLY A 57 20.48 15.10 -10.54
N LYS A 58 19.59 15.15 -9.56
CA LYS A 58 18.59 14.11 -9.30
C LYS A 58 17.20 14.58 -9.68
N ILE A 59 16.28 13.63 -9.83
CA ILE A 59 14.85 13.85 -10.11
C ILE A 59 14.10 13.75 -8.79
N PRO A 60 13.46 14.84 -8.32
CA PRO A 60 12.68 14.80 -7.09
C PRO A 60 11.38 14.03 -7.27
N MET A 61 10.99 13.31 -6.21
CA MET A 61 9.68 12.68 -6.05
C MET A 61 9.11 13.14 -4.71
N PHE A 62 7.78 13.24 -4.60
CA PHE A 62 7.09 13.55 -3.35
C PHE A 62 5.68 12.93 -3.32
N TRP A 63 5.13 12.68 -2.13
CA TRP A 63 3.79 12.14 -1.99
C TRP A 63 2.73 13.21 -2.22
N GLY A 64 1.73 12.90 -3.03
CA GLY A 64 0.80 13.85 -3.64
C GLY A 64 -0.48 14.14 -2.86
N ASP A 65 -0.69 13.58 -1.67
CA ASP A 65 -1.92 13.72 -0.90
C ASP A 65 -2.28 15.19 -0.60
N ILE A 66 -1.30 15.98 -0.18
CA ILE A 66 -1.52 17.39 0.16
C ILE A 66 -1.81 18.23 -1.09
N ILE A 67 -1.02 18.06 -2.17
CA ILE A 67 -1.18 18.86 -3.38
C ILE A 67 -2.45 18.50 -4.17
N CYS A 68 -3.04 17.32 -3.95
CA CYS A 68 -4.34 16.95 -4.54
C CYS A 68 -5.48 17.91 -4.19
N ALA A 69 -5.35 18.68 -3.11
CA ALA A 69 -6.33 19.70 -2.72
C ALA A 69 -6.21 21.01 -3.55
N PHE A 70 -5.08 21.23 -4.23
CA PHE A 70 -4.78 22.40 -5.08
C PHE A 70 -3.83 21.98 -6.22
N PRO A 71 -4.27 21.09 -7.12
CA PRO A 71 -3.42 20.38 -8.05
C PRO A 71 -2.73 21.29 -9.09
N GLU A 72 -3.29 22.46 -9.39
CA GLU A 72 -2.70 23.46 -10.29
C GLU A 72 -1.31 23.94 -9.83
N ALA A 73 -1.01 23.83 -8.55
CA ALA A 73 0.27 24.21 -7.97
C ALA A 73 1.44 23.32 -8.43
N VAL A 74 1.20 22.16 -9.02
CA VAL A 74 2.26 21.33 -9.63
C VAL A 74 3.03 22.09 -10.72
N GLN A 75 2.38 23.07 -11.36
CA GLN A 75 3.02 23.92 -12.38
C GLN A 75 4.12 24.85 -11.82
N GLU A 76 4.13 25.07 -10.52
CA GLU A 76 5.19 25.86 -9.86
C GLU A 76 6.42 25.03 -9.48
N LEU A 77 6.32 23.70 -9.51
CA LEU A 77 7.42 22.79 -9.19
C LEU A 77 8.38 22.65 -10.39
N PRO A 78 9.63 22.23 -10.17
CA PRO A 78 10.52 21.85 -11.28
C PRO A 78 9.85 20.80 -12.17
N LYS A 79 9.99 20.93 -13.48
CA LYS A 79 9.30 20.09 -14.48
C LYS A 79 9.65 18.60 -14.37
N GLU A 80 10.81 18.28 -13.81
CA GLU A 80 11.29 16.92 -13.58
C GLU A 80 10.58 16.24 -12.42
N THR A 81 9.92 17.01 -11.53
CA THR A 81 9.32 16.52 -10.30
C THR A 81 8.21 15.50 -10.58
N ILE A 82 8.26 14.36 -9.91
CA ILE A 82 7.25 13.31 -10.00
C ILE A 82 6.37 13.35 -8.74
N CYS A 83 5.08 13.47 -8.95
CA CYS A 83 4.06 13.36 -7.91
C CYS A 83 3.67 11.88 -7.71
N LEU A 84 3.76 11.39 -6.49
CA LEU A 84 3.39 10.04 -6.09
C LEU A 84 1.96 10.06 -5.54
N ASN A 85 1.00 9.65 -6.36
CA ASN A 85 -0.42 9.62 -6.00
C ASN A 85 -0.75 8.28 -5.36
N TRP A 86 -0.89 8.25 -4.04
CA TRP A 86 -1.17 7.04 -3.28
C TRP A 86 -2.64 6.93 -2.87
N GLY A 87 -3.08 5.67 -2.72
CA GLY A 87 -4.41 5.33 -2.23
C GLY A 87 -4.60 3.82 -2.21
N TYR A 88 -5.29 3.28 -1.19
CA TYR A 88 -5.16 1.85 -0.85
C TYR A 88 -6.49 1.10 -0.73
N ASP A 89 -7.62 1.80 -0.74
CA ASP A 89 -8.92 1.13 -0.70
C ASP A 89 -9.19 0.33 -1.98
N ALA A 90 -9.90 -0.78 -1.84
CA ALA A 90 -10.29 -1.63 -2.98
C ALA A 90 -11.07 -0.86 -4.06
N ASP A 91 -11.88 0.11 -3.63
CA ASP A 91 -12.71 0.97 -4.48
C ASP A 91 -12.14 2.40 -4.63
N TRP A 92 -10.81 2.57 -4.46
CA TRP A 92 -10.16 3.87 -4.57
C TRP A 92 -10.61 4.62 -5.83
N PRO A 93 -11.08 5.87 -5.71
CA PRO A 93 -11.61 6.63 -6.84
C PRO A 93 -10.51 7.15 -7.77
N GLU A 94 -10.86 7.37 -9.02
CA GLU A 94 -9.93 7.93 -10.03
C GLU A 94 -9.61 9.42 -9.85
N ASP A 95 -10.38 10.12 -9.03
CA ASP A 95 -10.40 11.57 -8.89
C ASP A 95 -9.02 12.21 -8.67
N SER A 96 -8.19 11.62 -7.79
CA SER A 96 -6.84 12.15 -7.52
C SER A 96 -5.93 12.00 -8.73
N THR A 97 -5.93 10.83 -9.38
CA THR A 97 -5.16 10.58 -10.61
C THR A 97 -5.57 11.55 -11.72
N ARG A 98 -6.88 11.67 -11.95
CA ARG A 98 -7.44 12.57 -12.96
C ARG A 98 -7.04 14.03 -12.72
N LYS A 99 -7.28 14.57 -11.53
CA LYS A 99 -6.96 15.96 -11.17
C LYS A 99 -5.50 16.31 -11.33
N LEU A 100 -4.61 15.43 -10.87
CA LEU A 100 -3.16 15.63 -11.00
C LEU A 100 -2.72 15.56 -12.47
N SER A 101 -3.26 14.61 -13.25
CA SER A 101 -2.98 14.52 -14.69
C SER A 101 -3.48 15.75 -15.45
N GLU A 102 -4.73 16.19 -15.23
CA GLU A 102 -5.31 17.39 -15.84
C GLU A 102 -4.51 18.66 -15.50
N ALA A 103 -3.93 18.72 -14.30
CA ALA A 103 -3.03 19.79 -13.89
C ALA A 103 -1.62 19.71 -14.53
N GLY A 104 -1.32 18.65 -15.26
CA GLY A 104 -0.03 18.45 -15.95
C GLY A 104 1.09 17.95 -15.05
N ALA A 105 0.78 17.28 -13.95
CA ALA A 105 1.77 16.63 -13.12
C ALA A 105 2.43 15.45 -13.86
N ARG A 106 3.73 15.27 -13.66
CA ARG A 106 4.36 13.98 -13.88
C ARG A 106 3.95 13.07 -12.74
N LEU A 107 3.37 11.92 -13.03
CA LEU A 107 2.58 11.17 -12.08
C LEU A 107 2.99 9.71 -12.02
N TYR A 108 3.16 9.18 -10.80
CA TYR A 108 3.14 7.75 -10.54
C TYR A 108 1.92 7.44 -9.67
N ASN A 109 1.14 6.44 -10.05
CA ASN A 109 0.12 5.89 -9.15
C ASN A 109 0.76 4.89 -8.20
N CYS A 110 0.41 4.99 -6.91
CA CYS A 110 1.03 4.24 -5.84
C CYS A 110 -0.02 3.40 -5.08
N PRO A 111 -0.40 2.23 -5.64
CA PRO A 111 -1.23 1.26 -4.93
C PRO A 111 -0.45 0.55 -3.83
N GLY A 112 -1.09 -0.35 -3.10
CA GLY A 112 -0.43 -1.08 -2.04
C GLY A 112 -0.88 -2.54 -1.86
N VAL A 113 -0.01 -3.32 -1.21
CA VAL A 113 -0.21 -4.75 -0.98
C VAL A 113 -1.07 -5.06 0.25
N SER A 114 -1.60 -4.04 0.92
CA SER A 114 -2.55 -4.13 2.04
C SER A 114 -2.09 -5.07 3.17
N GLY A 115 -0.81 -4.96 3.56
CA GLY A 115 -0.20 -5.76 4.63
C GLY A 115 -0.06 -5.02 5.96
N TRP A 116 0.02 -3.68 5.93
CA TRP A 116 0.10 -2.86 7.14
C TRP A 116 -1.16 -2.96 7.98
N ASP A 117 -1.01 -2.83 9.28
CA ASP A 117 -2.09 -2.97 10.26
C ASP A 117 -2.78 -4.36 10.29
N GLN A 118 -2.24 -5.36 9.58
CA GLN A 118 -2.82 -6.68 9.45
C GLN A 118 -1.87 -7.79 9.93
N LEU A 119 -2.44 -8.91 10.38
CA LEU A 119 -1.65 -10.13 10.63
C LEU A 119 -1.35 -10.90 9.34
N VAL A 120 -2.21 -10.76 8.33
CA VAL A 120 -2.05 -11.33 6.99
C VAL A 120 -2.54 -10.32 5.96
N ASN A 121 -1.83 -10.18 4.84
CA ASN A 121 -2.21 -9.25 3.77
C ASN A 121 -3.62 -9.52 3.23
N GLN A 122 -4.34 -8.44 2.93
CA GLN A 122 -5.68 -8.50 2.35
C GLN A 122 -5.60 -8.69 0.84
N ILE A 123 -5.42 -9.95 0.39
CA ILE A 123 -5.14 -10.31 -1.00
C ILE A 123 -6.21 -9.77 -1.98
N ARG A 124 -7.50 -9.83 -1.62
CA ARG A 124 -8.57 -9.30 -2.47
C ARG A 124 -8.49 -7.78 -2.60
N VAL A 125 -8.28 -7.07 -1.50
CA VAL A 125 -8.10 -5.61 -1.49
C VAL A 125 -6.89 -5.22 -2.32
N SER A 126 -5.76 -5.92 -2.17
CA SER A 126 -4.56 -5.71 -2.99
C SER A 126 -4.86 -5.84 -4.48
N TYR A 127 -5.53 -6.92 -4.89
CA TYR A 127 -5.89 -7.13 -6.29
C TYR A 127 -6.75 -5.98 -6.84
N GLU A 128 -7.83 -5.63 -6.13
CA GLU A 128 -8.78 -4.61 -6.58
C GLU A 128 -8.15 -3.21 -6.62
N ASN A 129 -7.37 -2.86 -5.59
CA ASN A 129 -6.67 -1.58 -5.52
C ASN A 129 -5.60 -1.46 -6.63
N ILE A 130 -4.70 -2.45 -6.72
CA ILE A 130 -3.59 -2.42 -7.69
C ILE A 130 -4.13 -2.42 -9.13
N SER A 131 -5.16 -3.23 -9.41
CA SER A 131 -5.77 -3.26 -10.75
C SER A 131 -6.37 -1.92 -11.16
N ARG A 132 -7.12 -1.26 -10.25
CA ARG A 132 -7.70 0.07 -10.49
C ARG A 132 -6.63 1.13 -10.72
N MET A 133 -5.64 1.19 -9.85
CA MET A 133 -4.58 2.18 -9.95
C MET A 133 -3.73 2.00 -11.22
N CYS A 134 -3.55 0.77 -11.69
CA CYS A 134 -2.91 0.50 -12.97
C CYS A 134 -3.78 0.93 -14.16
N HIS A 135 -5.10 0.67 -14.13
CA HIS A 135 -6.02 1.19 -15.16
C HIS A 135 -6.01 2.72 -15.20
N TYR A 136 -6.13 3.39 -14.05
CA TYR A 136 -6.07 4.84 -14.00
C TYR A 136 -4.74 5.40 -14.51
N ALA A 137 -3.63 4.69 -14.29
CA ALA A 137 -2.34 5.10 -14.84
C ALA A 137 -2.33 5.09 -16.37
N VAL A 138 -2.99 4.13 -16.99
CA VAL A 138 -3.15 4.07 -18.45
C VAL A 138 -4.10 5.16 -18.94
N ASP A 139 -5.28 5.29 -18.34
CA ASP A 139 -6.34 6.20 -18.75
C ASP A 139 -5.92 7.67 -18.66
N TYR A 140 -5.14 8.01 -17.62
CA TYR A 140 -4.67 9.36 -17.34
C TYR A 140 -3.19 9.58 -17.64
N HIS A 141 -2.56 8.67 -18.41
CA HIS A 141 -1.19 8.80 -18.91
C HIS A 141 -0.15 9.05 -17.81
N ALA A 142 -0.26 8.36 -16.67
CA ALA A 142 0.76 8.40 -15.64
C ALA A 142 2.09 7.83 -16.16
N ASP A 143 3.21 8.38 -15.66
CA ASP A 143 4.57 7.96 -16.05
C ASP A 143 4.92 6.55 -15.52
N GLY A 144 4.21 6.06 -14.47
CA GLY A 144 4.51 4.76 -13.88
C GLY A 144 3.64 4.36 -12.68
N ILE A 145 4.00 3.20 -12.14
CA ILE A 145 3.42 2.61 -10.93
C ILE A 145 4.53 2.42 -9.90
N LEU A 146 4.24 2.75 -8.65
CA LEU A 146 5.06 2.43 -7.48
C LEU A 146 4.20 1.63 -6.49
N ASN A 147 4.21 0.31 -6.60
CA ASN A 147 3.49 -0.56 -5.67
C ASN A 147 4.15 -0.54 -4.29
N THR A 148 3.37 -0.25 -3.24
CA THR A 148 3.88 0.01 -1.89
C THR A 148 3.57 -1.13 -0.92
N ASP A 149 4.44 -1.28 0.08
CA ASP A 149 4.27 -2.13 1.25
C ASP A 149 4.70 -1.35 2.50
N TRP A 150 3.74 -0.98 3.33
CA TRP A 150 3.97 -0.17 4.52
C TRP A 150 4.07 -1.02 5.78
N GLY A 151 4.78 -0.52 6.77
CA GLY A 151 5.04 -1.21 8.03
C GLY A 151 4.41 -0.54 9.26
N ASP A 152 3.21 0.01 9.13
CA ASP A 152 2.52 0.74 10.19
C ASP A 152 2.29 -0.13 11.43
N CYS A 153 2.17 0.50 12.59
CA CYS A 153 1.96 -0.15 13.89
C CYS A 153 2.97 -1.27 14.19
N GLY A 154 4.24 -1.08 13.77
CA GLY A 154 5.30 -2.03 14.05
C GLY A 154 5.40 -3.22 13.11
N HIS A 155 4.62 -3.26 12.04
CA HIS A 155 4.67 -4.25 10.95
C HIS A 155 4.77 -5.70 11.46
N ILE A 156 3.72 -6.17 12.09
CA ILE A 156 3.71 -7.51 12.71
C ILE A 156 3.61 -8.66 11.70
N ASN A 157 3.11 -8.40 10.49
CA ASN A 157 2.93 -9.44 9.50
C ASN A 157 4.28 -9.93 8.93
N HIS A 158 4.28 -11.14 8.41
CA HIS A 158 5.49 -11.71 7.82
C HIS A 158 5.73 -11.11 6.42
N PRO A 159 6.98 -10.68 6.07
CA PRO A 159 7.27 -10.05 4.77
C PRO A 159 6.85 -10.88 3.55
N ASP A 160 6.91 -12.21 3.63
CA ASP A 160 6.51 -13.10 2.54
C ASP A 160 5.01 -13.00 2.19
N PHE A 161 4.18 -12.46 3.10
CA PHE A 161 2.75 -12.29 2.83
C PHE A 161 2.48 -11.23 1.77
N SER A 162 3.42 -10.32 1.55
CA SER A 162 3.34 -9.30 0.51
C SER A 162 3.63 -9.84 -0.90
N LEU A 163 4.15 -11.07 -1.03
CA LEU A 163 4.57 -11.63 -2.32
C LEU A 163 3.45 -11.60 -3.36
N VAL A 164 2.23 -12.00 -2.99
CA VAL A 164 1.08 -12.02 -3.92
C VAL A 164 0.76 -10.62 -4.43
N GLY A 165 0.68 -9.62 -3.54
CA GLY A 165 0.45 -8.23 -3.92
C GLY A 165 1.59 -7.63 -4.75
N MET A 166 2.85 -8.03 -4.49
CA MET A 166 3.98 -7.61 -5.31
C MET A 166 3.92 -8.21 -6.72
N ILE A 167 3.47 -9.47 -6.86
CA ILE A 167 3.26 -10.09 -8.18
C ILE A 167 2.12 -9.38 -8.93
N TYR A 168 1.01 -9.02 -8.26
CA TYR A 168 -0.04 -8.22 -8.88
C TYR A 168 0.52 -6.89 -9.42
N GLY A 169 1.29 -6.16 -8.61
CA GLY A 169 1.92 -4.90 -9.02
C GLY A 169 2.81 -5.07 -10.24
N ALA A 170 3.66 -6.09 -10.26
CA ALA A 170 4.54 -6.40 -11.39
C ALA A 170 3.76 -6.77 -12.66
N ALA A 171 2.75 -7.64 -12.53
CA ALA A 171 1.97 -8.12 -13.67
C ALA A 171 1.11 -7.01 -14.28
N PHE A 172 0.39 -6.24 -13.44
CA PHE A 172 -0.58 -5.25 -13.90
C PHE A 172 0.08 -3.95 -14.40
N SER A 173 1.26 -3.60 -13.87
CA SER A 173 2.03 -2.47 -14.41
C SER A 173 2.71 -2.80 -15.74
N TRP A 174 2.94 -4.09 -16.02
CA TRP A 174 3.55 -4.54 -17.27
C TRP A 174 2.55 -4.69 -18.40
N ASN A 175 1.35 -5.21 -18.10
CA ASN A 175 0.32 -5.48 -19.10
C ASN A 175 -1.01 -4.85 -18.67
N PRO A 176 -1.61 -3.94 -19.48
CA PRO A 176 -2.90 -3.33 -19.19
C PRO A 176 -4.08 -4.32 -19.23
N GLU A 177 -3.91 -5.49 -19.86
CA GLU A 177 -4.90 -6.57 -19.81
C GLU A 177 -4.77 -7.34 -18.49
N ILE A 178 -5.57 -6.94 -17.50
CA ILE A 178 -5.53 -7.53 -16.16
C ILE A 178 -6.35 -8.82 -16.14
N PRO A 179 -5.73 -9.96 -15.79
CA PRO A 179 -6.45 -11.22 -15.65
C PRO A 179 -7.49 -11.17 -14.53
N ALA A 180 -8.57 -11.94 -14.65
CA ALA A 180 -9.53 -12.10 -13.56
C ALA A 180 -8.86 -12.63 -12.29
N PHE A 181 -9.42 -12.26 -11.12
CA PHE A 181 -8.85 -12.60 -9.82
C PHE A 181 -8.52 -14.09 -9.65
N ASP A 182 -9.46 -14.96 -9.99
CA ASP A 182 -9.24 -16.39 -9.85
C ASP A 182 -8.22 -16.94 -10.84
N GLU A 183 -8.12 -16.32 -12.02
CA GLU A 183 -7.16 -16.70 -13.06
C GLU A 183 -5.72 -16.43 -12.62
N ILE A 184 -5.44 -15.19 -12.17
CA ILE A 184 -4.09 -14.85 -11.74
C ILE A 184 -3.70 -15.59 -10.48
N ASN A 185 -4.63 -15.84 -9.55
CA ASN A 185 -4.35 -16.58 -8.33
C ASN A 185 -3.99 -18.04 -8.58
N ARG A 186 -4.61 -18.69 -9.56
CA ARG A 186 -4.20 -20.02 -10.02
C ARG A 186 -2.78 -20.00 -10.57
N GLN A 187 -2.47 -19.02 -11.42
CA GLN A 187 -1.13 -18.86 -11.99
C GLN A 187 -0.07 -18.61 -10.91
N ILE A 188 -0.34 -17.73 -9.95
CA ILE A 188 0.58 -17.46 -8.82
C ILE A 188 0.77 -18.72 -7.98
N SER A 189 -0.30 -19.44 -7.63
CA SER A 189 -0.21 -20.70 -6.89
C SER A 189 0.75 -21.67 -7.57
N ARG A 190 0.60 -21.84 -8.87
CA ARG A 190 1.42 -22.76 -9.66
C ARG A 190 2.87 -22.28 -9.82
N VAL A 191 3.07 -21.01 -10.21
CA VAL A 191 4.38 -20.50 -10.63
C VAL A 191 5.23 -20.05 -9.44
N ALA A 192 4.66 -19.29 -8.50
CA ALA A 192 5.40 -18.76 -7.37
C ALA A 192 5.53 -19.75 -6.21
N TYR A 193 4.48 -20.55 -5.98
CA TYR A 193 4.46 -21.53 -4.88
C TYR A 193 4.68 -22.97 -5.31
N GLY A 194 4.68 -23.28 -6.61
CA GLY A 194 4.80 -24.66 -7.11
C GLY A 194 3.62 -25.55 -6.73
N ASP A 195 2.47 -24.94 -6.42
CA ASP A 195 1.25 -25.66 -6.06
C ASP A 195 0.60 -26.29 -7.29
N VAL A 196 0.71 -27.60 -7.41
CA VAL A 196 0.13 -28.36 -8.54
C VAL A 196 -1.40 -28.39 -8.53
N SER A 197 -2.02 -28.08 -7.40
CA SER A 197 -3.49 -27.97 -7.29
C SER A 197 -4.01 -26.60 -7.74
N GLU A 198 -3.15 -25.60 -7.86
CA GLU A 198 -3.46 -24.22 -8.27
C GLU A 198 -4.47 -23.52 -7.33
N THR A 199 -4.58 -23.94 -6.07
CA THR A 199 -5.61 -23.47 -5.13
C THR A 199 -5.07 -22.62 -3.98
N LEU A 200 -3.77 -22.67 -3.70
CA LEU A 200 -3.17 -22.08 -2.49
C LEU A 200 -3.53 -20.60 -2.31
N VAL A 201 -3.33 -19.77 -3.33
CA VAL A 201 -3.58 -18.31 -3.20
C VAL A 201 -5.07 -18.03 -3.01
N SER A 202 -5.96 -18.83 -3.59
CA SER A 202 -7.40 -18.72 -3.35
C SER A 202 -7.77 -19.07 -1.89
N VAL A 203 -7.09 -20.03 -1.27
CA VAL A 203 -7.24 -20.33 0.16
C VAL A 203 -6.71 -19.17 1.02
N LEU A 204 -5.50 -18.66 0.70
CA LEU A 204 -4.92 -17.52 1.41
C LEU A 204 -5.82 -16.27 1.35
N ALA A 205 -6.45 -16.02 0.21
CA ALA A 205 -7.35 -14.90 0.04
C ALA A 205 -8.60 -14.94 0.95
N LYS A 206 -9.04 -16.13 1.36
CA LYS A 206 -10.17 -16.29 2.30
C LYS A 206 -9.84 -15.76 3.70
N ILE A 207 -8.57 -15.79 4.10
CA ILE A 207 -8.14 -15.40 5.46
C ILE A 207 -8.54 -13.95 5.73
N SER A 208 -8.18 -13.02 4.85
CA SER A 208 -8.43 -11.59 5.04
C SER A 208 -9.93 -11.23 5.06
N VAL A 209 -10.75 -11.94 4.30
CA VAL A 209 -12.21 -11.71 4.27
C VAL A 209 -12.88 -12.11 5.58
N SER A 210 -12.37 -13.15 6.26
CA SER A 210 -12.94 -13.69 7.49
C SER A 210 -12.53 -12.91 8.73
N TRP A 211 -11.47 -12.10 8.67
CA TRP A 211 -10.91 -11.42 9.83
C TRP A 211 -11.73 -10.16 10.21
N LYS A 212 -12.08 -10.04 11.50
CA LYS A 212 -12.89 -8.95 12.07
C LYS A 212 -12.13 -8.05 13.03
N PHE A 213 -10.86 -8.35 13.32
CA PHE A 213 -10.05 -7.59 14.26
C PHE A 213 -8.62 -7.43 13.71
N THR A 214 -8.22 -6.21 13.41
CA THR A 214 -6.91 -5.89 12.85
C THR A 214 -5.85 -5.77 13.94
N TRP A 215 -4.58 -5.90 13.57
CA TRP A 215 -3.48 -5.61 14.48
C TRP A 215 -3.53 -4.16 15.00
N ARG A 216 -3.93 -3.21 14.17
CA ARG A 216 -4.17 -1.83 14.58
C ARG A 216 -5.19 -1.74 15.71
N ASN A 217 -6.29 -2.46 15.61
CA ASN A 217 -7.30 -2.49 16.67
C ASN A 217 -6.73 -3.06 17.99
N ALA A 218 -5.86 -4.07 17.91
CA ALA A 218 -5.19 -4.60 19.09
C ALA A 218 -4.28 -3.56 19.75
N VAL A 219 -3.48 -2.85 18.96
CA VAL A 219 -2.58 -1.79 19.46
C VAL A 219 -3.40 -0.63 20.05
N ASP A 220 -4.39 -0.11 19.33
CA ASP A 220 -5.22 1.01 19.80
C ASP A 220 -5.92 0.69 21.12
N ARG A 221 -6.34 -0.57 21.29
CA ARG A 221 -6.97 -1.02 22.54
C ARG A 221 -5.97 -1.19 23.71
N LEU A 222 -4.83 -1.81 23.45
CA LEU A 222 -3.80 -2.03 24.47
C LEU A 222 -3.17 -0.73 24.95
N GLU A 223 -2.90 0.17 24.04
CA GLU A 223 -2.28 1.47 24.28
C GLU A 223 -3.31 2.56 24.68
N GLN A 224 -4.59 2.23 24.67
CA GLN A 224 -5.70 3.17 24.94
C GLN A 224 -5.69 4.41 24.03
N LEU A 225 -5.28 4.24 22.77
CA LEU A 225 -5.13 5.33 21.81
C LEU A 225 -6.48 5.78 21.23
N ARG A 226 -7.39 4.82 20.99
CA ARG A 226 -8.72 5.04 20.40
C ARG A 226 -9.73 4.06 20.95
N GLU A 227 -11.01 4.43 20.92
CA GLU A 227 -12.08 3.46 21.09
C GLU A 227 -12.11 2.52 19.88
N VAL A 228 -12.03 1.23 20.15
CA VAL A 228 -12.14 0.19 19.13
C VAL A 228 -13.56 -0.37 19.16
N PRO A 229 -14.34 -0.23 18.08
CA PRO A 229 -15.66 -0.85 17.99
C PRO A 229 -15.57 -2.36 18.19
N LEU A 230 -16.36 -2.89 19.09
CA LEU A 230 -16.43 -4.33 19.33
C LEU A 230 -17.68 -4.91 18.67
N TYR A 231 -17.51 -6.04 18.01
CA TYR A 231 -18.61 -6.87 17.54
C TYR A 231 -19.20 -7.70 18.67
N SER A 232 -20.34 -8.31 18.45
CA SER A 232 -20.90 -9.29 19.40
C SER A 232 -20.02 -10.54 19.48
N MET A 233 -20.08 -11.24 20.61
CA MET A 233 -19.35 -12.52 20.80
C MET A 233 -19.71 -13.56 19.75
N GLU A 234 -20.93 -13.52 19.22
CA GLU A 234 -21.38 -14.41 18.14
C GLU A 234 -20.59 -14.14 16.84
N VAL A 235 -20.37 -12.85 16.48
CA VAL A 235 -19.61 -12.48 15.30
C VAL A 235 -18.17 -12.97 15.41
N TYR A 236 -17.53 -12.80 16.57
CA TYR A 236 -16.16 -13.28 16.80
C TYR A 236 -16.07 -14.81 16.75
N ARG A 237 -17.04 -15.52 17.36
CA ARG A 237 -17.08 -16.97 17.29
C ARG A 237 -17.21 -17.50 15.87
N ASN A 238 -18.14 -16.92 15.09
CA ASN A 238 -18.32 -17.30 13.70
C ASN A 238 -17.05 -17.02 12.87
N ALA A 239 -16.36 -15.91 13.12
CA ALA A 239 -15.10 -15.62 12.46
C ALA A 239 -14.00 -16.64 12.83
N ALA A 240 -13.89 -17.00 14.10
CA ALA A 240 -12.92 -18.02 14.56
C ALA A 240 -13.21 -19.40 13.94
N GLU A 241 -14.49 -19.82 13.86
CA GLU A 241 -14.90 -21.07 13.20
C GLU A 241 -14.50 -21.06 11.72
N GLN A 242 -14.76 -19.96 11.00
CA GLN A 242 -14.33 -19.81 9.60
C GLN A 242 -12.81 -19.89 9.44
N LEU A 243 -12.06 -19.26 10.33
CA LEU A 243 -10.59 -19.32 10.31
C LEU A 243 -10.05 -20.73 10.59
N GLU A 244 -10.70 -21.51 11.45
CA GLU A 244 -10.36 -22.93 11.68
C GLU A 244 -10.62 -23.77 10.42
N GLU A 245 -11.73 -23.54 9.69
CA GLU A 245 -11.99 -24.20 8.42
C GLU A 245 -10.91 -23.86 7.37
N ILE A 246 -10.57 -22.57 7.23
CA ILE A 246 -9.52 -22.10 6.30
C ILE A 246 -8.16 -22.72 6.68
N LYS A 247 -7.87 -22.82 7.98
CA LYS A 247 -6.65 -23.49 8.47
C LYS A 247 -6.61 -24.97 8.05
N GLY A 248 -7.74 -25.66 8.09
CA GLY A 248 -7.87 -27.02 7.56
C GLY A 248 -7.59 -27.12 6.07
N GLU A 249 -8.17 -26.20 5.26
CA GLU A 249 -7.88 -26.13 3.82
C GLU A 249 -6.40 -25.85 3.54
N LEU A 250 -5.78 -24.96 4.32
CA LEU A 250 -4.36 -24.63 4.19
C LEU A 250 -3.47 -25.83 4.51
N TYR A 251 -3.78 -26.60 5.56
CA TYR A 251 -3.08 -27.86 5.86
C TYR A 251 -3.20 -28.88 4.71
N ALA A 252 -4.37 -28.99 4.10
CA ALA A 252 -4.55 -29.87 2.94
C ALA A 252 -3.68 -29.43 1.77
N SER A 253 -3.57 -28.11 1.50
CA SER A 253 -2.75 -27.56 0.43
C SER A 253 -1.24 -27.85 0.60
N VAL A 254 -0.75 -27.98 1.84
CA VAL A 254 0.67 -28.26 2.13
C VAL A 254 1.15 -29.56 1.47
N SER A 255 0.27 -30.56 1.29
CA SER A 255 0.62 -31.83 0.65
C SER A 255 1.01 -31.68 -0.83
N HIS A 256 0.53 -30.64 -1.49
CA HIS A 256 0.73 -30.36 -2.90
C HIS A 256 1.92 -29.43 -3.20
N LEU A 257 2.63 -28.97 -2.16
CA LEU A 257 3.71 -27.98 -2.26
C LEU A 257 5.09 -28.64 -2.22
N PRO A 258 6.09 -28.07 -2.93
CA PRO A 258 7.49 -28.41 -2.75
C PRO A 258 7.96 -28.17 -1.30
N VAL A 259 9.02 -28.87 -0.89
CA VAL A 259 9.52 -28.82 0.50
C VAL A 259 9.94 -27.40 0.91
N GLU A 260 10.59 -26.69 0.00
CA GLU A 260 11.06 -25.31 0.26
C GLU A 260 9.89 -24.36 0.55
N GLN A 261 8.77 -24.52 -0.14
CA GLN A 261 7.59 -23.65 -0.01
C GLN A 261 6.78 -23.93 1.26
N LYS A 262 6.90 -25.14 1.84
CA LYS A 262 6.19 -25.49 3.07
C LYS A 262 6.53 -24.57 4.25
N LYS A 263 7.73 -23.99 4.28
CA LYS A 263 8.14 -23.06 5.35
C LYS A 263 7.32 -21.77 5.34
N GLN A 264 7.00 -21.23 4.16
CA GLN A 264 6.17 -20.04 4.02
C GLN A 264 4.76 -20.27 4.56
N ILE A 265 4.22 -21.48 4.35
CA ILE A 265 2.88 -21.85 4.85
C ILE A 265 2.85 -21.91 6.37
N HIS A 266 3.95 -22.30 7.03
CA HIS A 266 4.00 -22.26 8.50
C HIS A 266 3.79 -20.85 9.06
N ALA A 267 4.30 -19.81 8.41
CA ALA A 267 4.06 -18.43 8.83
C ALA A 267 2.56 -18.07 8.76
N TYR A 268 1.88 -18.46 7.68
CA TYR A 268 0.43 -18.29 7.57
C TYR A 268 -0.35 -19.05 8.65
N LEU A 269 0.05 -20.30 8.96
CA LEU A 269 -0.60 -21.09 10.02
C LEU A 269 -0.43 -20.45 11.40
N ILE A 270 0.75 -19.86 11.68
CA ILE A 270 1.01 -19.13 12.92
C ILE A 270 0.14 -17.88 12.99
N ALA A 271 0.06 -17.10 11.91
CA ALA A 271 -0.77 -15.91 11.84
C ALA A 271 -2.26 -16.24 12.03
N LEU A 272 -2.77 -17.29 11.35
CA LEU A 272 -4.13 -17.81 11.54
C LEU A 272 -4.42 -18.18 12.97
N GLN A 273 -3.50 -18.92 13.62
CA GLN A 273 -3.66 -19.28 15.02
C GLN A 273 -3.69 -18.06 15.94
N GLY A 274 -2.88 -17.03 15.63
CA GLY A 274 -2.93 -15.75 16.33
C GLY A 274 -4.29 -15.07 16.17
N MET A 275 -4.83 -15.02 14.94
CA MET A 275 -6.14 -14.44 14.65
C MET A 275 -7.30 -15.15 15.36
N ILE A 276 -7.22 -16.47 15.52
CA ILE A 276 -8.23 -17.27 16.23
C ILE A 276 -8.18 -17.02 17.75
N LEU A 277 -7.00 -16.73 18.29
CA LEU A 277 -6.81 -16.48 19.72
C LEU A 277 -7.17 -15.05 20.16
N LEU A 278 -7.08 -14.07 19.26
CA LEU A 278 -7.44 -12.66 19.51
C LEU A 278 -8.94 -12.44 19.48
#